data_bc068ed02a47c92114f79f89b7d51b1d
#
_entry.id   bc068ed02a47c92114f79f89b7d51b1d
#
_cell.length_a   1.000
_cell.length_b   1.000
_cell.length_c   1.000
_cell.angle_alpha   90.00
_cell.angle_beta   90.00
_cell.angle_gamma   90.00
#
_symmetry.space_group_name_H-M   'P 1'
#
loop_
_entity.id
_entity.type
_entity.pdbx_description
1 polymer ?
#
loop_
_entity_poly.entity_id
_entity_poly.type
_entity_poly.pdbx_seq_one_letter_code
_entity_poly.pdbx_strand_id
1 'polypeptide(L)'
;RNLLMGISLDLPSTVHDAVRRDAAGAGTYGRVLHAMNLLKRRGLAFNVLSTLTSEAAAQPQAVWRAVRALEIPYIQFTPCLGPLDAPEYARHRLSPEGFAAFYKAVFRLWASDACNGGACSVKLFDDLIDLLATGRTVACGLDGRCRPQLVVEADGSVYPCDFYCTDDFRSGNILTDPLDALLRAPSAAERLHAALPSLCSSCSYRRLCGGGCPRMLGEMYMRGDSYCGYADFLDEALPTLTGIAAALCRRLRPC
;
A
#
# COMPACT_ATOMS: atom_id res chain seq x y z
N ARG A 1 27.08 -4.82 1.52
CA ARG A 1 25.89 -4.60 2.37
C ARG A 1 24.71 -4.43 1.43
N ASN A 2 23.71 -5.31 1.56
CA ASN A 2 22.46 -5.21 0.78
C ASN A 2 21.61 -4.11 1.43
N LEU A 3 21.55 -2.93 0.80
CA LEU A 3 20.70 -1.83 1.20
C LEU A 3 19.63 -1.65 0.14
N LEU A 4 18.38 -1.73 0.54
CA LEU A 4 17.24 -1.36 -0.30
C LEU A 4 16.86 0.09 -0.01
N MET A 5 16.82 0.93 -1.04
CA MET A 5 16.45 2.33 -0.91
C MET A 5 15.01 2.56 -1.38
N GLY A 6 14.23 3.26 -0.55
CA GLY A 6 12.91 3.76 -0.93
C GLY A 6 13.01 5.19 -1.47
N ILE A 7 12.36 5.45 -2.60
CA ILE A 7 12.28 6.78 -3.20
C ILE A 7 10.82 7.23 -3.19
N SER A 8 10.55 8.34 -2.53
CA SER A 8 9.22 8.96 -2.57
C SER A 8 9.03 9.73 -3.88
N LEU A 9 8.20 9.22 -4.77
CA LEU A 9 7.87 9.84 -6.04
C LEU A 9 6.39 9.66 -6.36
N ASP A 10 5.62 10.73 -6.26
CA ASP A 10 4.22 10.70 -6.66
C ASP A 10 4.09 10.93 -8.18
N LEU A 11 3.09 10.34 -8.80
CA LEU A 11 2.89 10.35 -10.25
C LEU A 11 1.47 10.82 -10.60
N PRO A 12 1.33 11.59 -11.69
CA PRO A 12 2.36 12.22 -12.51
C PRO A 12 3.06 13.41 -11.82
N SER A 13 4.03 14.05 -12.49
CA SER A 13 4.81 15.18 -11.93
C SER A 13 3.97 16.33 -11.38
N THR A 14 2.84 16.61 -12.02
CA THR A 14 1.90 17.65 -11.58
C THR A 14 1.30 17.37 -10.20
N VAL A 15 1.04 16.10 -9.88
CA VAL A 15 0.58 15.69 -8.55
C VAL A 15 1.73 15.81 -7.55
N HIS A 16 2.93 15.35 -7.92
CA HIS A 16 4.10 15.44 -7.05
C HIS A 16 4.39 16.89 -6.64
N ASP A 17 4.58 17.77 -7.61
CA ASP A 17 4.98 19.15 -7.35
C ASP A 17 3.86 20.03 -6.74
N ALA A 18 2.62 19.54 -6.74
CA ALA A 18 1.52 20.19 -6.02
C ALA A 18 1.70 20.11 -4.49
N VAL A 19 2.27 19.00 -3.99
CA VAL A 19 2.34 18.70 -2.55
C VAL A 19 3.78 18.57 -2.02
N ARG A 20 4.73 18.10 -2.84
CA ARG A 20 6.13 17.93 -2.44
C ARG A 20 6.98 19.11 -2.90
N ARG A 21 7.10 20.09 -2.02
CA ARG A 21 7.83 21.33 -2.28
C ARG A 21 9.02 21.45 -1.35
N ASP A 22 10.07 22.12 -1.81
CA ASP A 22 11.21 22.49 -0.96
C ASP A 22 10.90 23.72 -0.09
N ALA A 23 11.85 24.11 0.74
CA ALA A 23 11.71 25.26 1.64
C ALA A 23 11.47 26.60 0.89
N ALA A 24 11.84 26.68 -0.39
CA ALA A 24 11.56 27.85 -1.24
C ALA A 24 10.21 27.77 -1.96
N GLY A 25 9.43 26.68 -1.74
CA GLY A 25 8.14 26.45 -2.36
C GLY A 25 8.22 25.88 -3.79
N ALA A 26 9.41 25.54 -4.29
CA ALA A 26 9.58 24.94 -5.60
C ALA A 26 9.27 23.44 -5.58
N GLY A 27 8.71 22.89 -6.68
CA GLY A 27 8.47 21.46 -6.84
C GLY A 27 9.76 20.65 -6.83
N THR A 28 9.73 19.44 -6.29
CA THR A 28 10.91 18.60 -6.09
C THR A 28 11.05 17.43 -7.07
N TYR A 29 10.10 17.24 -8.00
CA TYR A 29 10.07 16.13 -8.93
C TYR A 29 11.38 15.94 -9.71
N GLY A 30 11.90 17.01 -10.32
CA GLY A 30 13.16 16.96 -11.07
C GLY A 30 14.37 16.55 -10.22
N ARG A 31 14.43 16.95 -8.95
CA ARG A 31 15.49 16.55 -8.02
C ARG A 31 15.40 15.06 -7.67
N VAL A 32 14.19 14.54 -7.49
CA VAL A 32 13.96 13.11 -7.23
C VAL A 32 14.36 12.27 -8.46
N LEU A 33 14.01 12.71 -9.67
CA LEU A 33 14.44 12.04 -10.90
C LEU A 33 15.98 12.04 -11.04
N HIS A 34 16.63 13.13 -10.69
CA HIS A 34 18.09 13.18 -10.69
C HIS A 34 18.70 12.12 -9.76
N ALA A 35 18.16 11.99 -8.53
CA ALA A 35 18.57 10.96 -7.56
C ALA A 35 18.31 9.54 -8.09
N MET A 36 17.12 9.27 -8.65
CA MET A 36 16.82 7.99 -9.28
C MET A 36 17.83 7.62 -10.37
N ASN A 37 18.12 8.56 -11.27
CA ASN A 37 19.08 8.34 -12.34
C ASN A 37 20.50 8.08 -11.82
N LEU A 38 20.87 8.70 -10.69
CA LEU A 38 22.16 8.42 -10.05
C LEU A 38 22.22 6.98 -9.53
N LEU A 39 21.15 6.52 -8.86
CA LEU A 39 21.04 5.13 -8.38
C LEU A 39 21.11 4.12 -9.52
N LYS A 40 20.34 4.35 -10.61
CA LYS A 40 20.38 3.52 -11.81
C LYS A 40 21.79 3.41 -12.40
N ARG A 41 22.48 4.55 -12.58
CA ARG A 41 23.87 4.57 -13.09
C ARG A 41 24.86 3.83 -12.21
N ARG A 42 24.60 3.73 -10.90
CA ARG A 42 25.42 3.00 -9.93
C ARG A 42 25.01 1.55 -9.74
N GLY A 43 24.00 1.07 -10.46
CA GLY A 43 23.47 -0.29 -10.32
C GLY A 43 22.88 -0.57 -8.95
N LEU A 44 22.40 0.46 -8.25
CA LEU A 44 21.82 0.32 -6.90
C LEU A 44 20.31 0.08 -6.99
N ALA A 45 19.85 -0.97 -6.32
CA ALA A 45 18.42 -1.29 -6.26
C ALA A 45 17.65 -0.25 -5.44
N PHE A 46 16.48 0.11 -5.93
CA PHE A 46 15.53 0.96 -5.21
C PHE A 46 14.09 0.58 -5.55
N ASN A 47 13.18 0.91 -4.67
CA ASN A 47 11.75 0.90 -4.92
C ASN A 47 11.19 2.32 -4.91
N VAL A 48 10.10 2.53 -5.64
CA VAL A 48 9.35 3.80 -5.64
C VAL A 48 8.14 3.67 -4.71
N LEU A 49 8.01 4.63 -3.80
CA LEU A 49 6.87 4.81 -2.93
C LEU A 49 6.08 6.01 -3.45
N SER A 50 4.87 5.76 -3.95
CA SER A 50 3.99 6.79 -4.50
C SER A 50 2.75 6.93 -3.64
N THR A 51 2.50 8.11 -3.11
CA THR A 51 1.25 8.38 -2.40
C THR A 51 0.10 8.45 -3.41
N LEU A 52 -0.87 7.55 -3.25
CA LEU A 52 -2.05 7.50 -4.09
C LEU A 52 -3.11 8.45 -3.53
N THR A 53 -3.10 9.67 -4.03
CA THR A 53 -4.11 10.69 -3.73
C THR A 53 -5.32 10.53 -4.66
N SER A 54 -6.43 11.21 -4.35
CA SER A 54 -7.60 11.28 -5.23
C SER A 54 -7.26 11.83 -6.62
N GLU A 55 -6.35 12.80 -6.69
CA GLU A 55 -5.91 13.40 -7.96
C GLU A 55 -5.06 12.43 -8.80
N ALA A 56 -4.18 11.65 -8.15
CA ALA A 56 -3.41 10.61 -8.82
C ALA A 56 -4.34 9.48 -9.30
N ALA A 57 -5.27 9.07 -8.45
CA ALA A 57 -6.23 8.00 -8.74
C ALA A 57 -7.18 8.34 -9.90
N ALA A 58 -7.47 9.61 -10.12
CA ALA A 58 -8.26 10.08 -11.26
C ALA A 58 -7.52 9.98 -12.62
N GLN A 59 -6.21 9.68 -12.62
CA GLN A 59 -5.36 9.70 -13.82
C GLN A 59 -4.53 8.40 -13.99
N PRO A 60 -5.13 7.19 -13.91
CA PRO A 60 -4.38 5.94 -13.89
C PRO A 60 -3.51 5.72 -15.13
N GLN A 61 -3.99 6.17 -16.32
CA GLN A 61 -3.23 6.08 -17.57
C GLN A 61 -2.00 6.99 -17.56
N ALA A 62 -2.10 8.19 -17.00
CA ALA A 62 -0.97 9.12 -16.88
C ALA A 62 0.06 8.59 -15.85
N VAL A 63 -0.42 8.05 -14.73
CA VAL A 63 0.43 7.39 -13.72
C VAL A 63 1.18 6.23 -14.37
N TRP A 64 0.49 5.33 -15.06
CA TRP A 64 1.13 4.15 -15.68
C TRP A 64 2.12 4.51 -16.79
N ARG A 65 1.77 5.49 -17.64
CA ARG A 65 2.72 6.02 -18.63
C ARG A 65 4.00 6.56 -17.97
N ALA A 66 3.88 7.26 -16.84
CA ALA A 66 5.05 7.74 -16.10
C ALA A 66 5.88 6.59 -15.51
N VAL A 67 5.24 5.56 -14.95
CA VAL A 67 5.91 4.32 -14.48
C VAL A 67 6.75 3.72 -15.61
N ARG A 68 6.18 3.58 -16.79
CA ARG A 68 6.85 3.00 -17.97
C ARG A 68 7.97 3.90 -18.51
N ALA A 69 7.68 5.19 -18.69
CA ALA A 69 8.67 6.15 -19.22
C ALA A 69 9.89 6.33 -18.30
N LEU A 70 9.69 6.19 -17.01
CA LEU A 70 10.76 6.26 -16.00
C LEU A 70 11.40 4.88 -15.74
N GLU A 71 10.96 3.82 -16.42
CA GLU A 71 11.46 2.45 -16.23
C GLU A 71 11.54 2.07 -14.74
N ILE A 72 10.45 2.30 -14.01
CA ILE A 72 10.36 1.99 -12.58
C ILE A 72 10.23 0.47 -12.43
N PRO A 73 11.20 -0.21 -11.76
CA PRO A 73 11.16 -1.67 -11.64
C PRO A 73 10.18 -2.12 -10.54
N TYR A 74 10.06 -1.34 -9.46
CA TYR A 74 9.21 -1.64 -8.30
C TYR A 74 8.47 -0.40 -7.85
N ILE A 75 7.14 -0.50 -7.74
CA ILE A 75 6.31 0.59 -7.25
C ILE A 75 5.32 0.11 -6.20
N GLN A 76 5.22 0.87 -5.13
CA GLN A 76 4.18 0.76 -4.11
C GLN A 76 3.33 2.02 -4.15
N PHE A 77 2.02 1.85 -4.37
CA PHE A 77 1.05 2.91 -4.18
C PHE A 77 0.55 2.86 -2.74
N THR A 78 0.87 3.89 -1.96
CA THR A 78 0.40 4.03 -0.58
C THR A 78 -0.82 4.95 -0.57
N PRO A 79 -1.99 4.47 -0.17
CA PRO A 79 -3.21 5.28 -0.20
C PRO A 79 -3.09 6.50 0.71
N CYS A 80 -3.56 7.64 0.22
CA CYS A 80 -3.73 8.84 1.05
C CYS A 80 -5.01 8.69 1.87
N LEU A 81 -4.86 8.56 3.18
CA LEU A 81 -5.96 8.46 4.15
C LEU A 81 -6.25 9.82 4.79
N GLY A 82 -7.45 9.97 5.31
CA GLY A 82 -7.81 11.14 6.11
C GLY A 82 -7.16 11.15 7.50
N PRO A 83 -7.19 12.26 8.23
CA PRO A 83 -6.85 12.28 9.65
C PRO A 83 -7.71 11.30 10.45
N LEU A 84 -7.19 10.80 11.59
CA LEU A 84 -7.92 9.84 12.43
C LEU A 84 -9.19 10.45 13.06
N ASP A 85 -9.10 11.71 13.42
CA ASP A 85 -10.13 12.47 14.13
C ASP A 85 -11.11 13.20 13.21
N ALA A 86 -10.72 13.45 11.95
CA ALA A 86 -11.53 14.21 11.01
C ALA A 86 -11.23 13.79 9.54
N PRO A 87 -11.49 12.53 9.17
CA PRO A 87 -11.10 11.99 7.85
C PRO A 87 -11.78 12.71 6.68
N GLU A 88 -12.95 13.31 6.89
CA GLU A 88 -13.68 14.07 5.88
C GLU A 88 -12.97 15.34 5.42
N TYR A 89 -12.08 15.90 6.25
CA TYR A 89 -11.30 17.10 5.91
C TYR A 89 -10.03 16.80 5.12
N ALA A 90 -9.73 15.57 4.83
CA ALA A 90 -8.56 15.21 4.05
C ALA A 90 -8.76 15.53 2.57
N ARG A 91 -8.22 16.64 2.12
CA ARG A 91 -8.32 17.14 0.75
C ARG A 91 -7.92 16.12 -0.32
N HIS A 92 -6.93 15.31 -0.05
CA HIS A 92 -6.32 14.39 -1.01
C HIS A 92 -6.71 12.93 -0.75
N ARG A 93 -7.68 12.70 0.15
CA ARG A 93 -8.10 11.36 0.56
C ARG A 93 -8.59 10.53 -0.63
N LEU A 94 -8.19 9.29 -0.66
CA LEU A 94 -8.68 8.32 -1.63
C LEU A 94 -10.04 7.76 -1.16
N SER A 95 -11.03 7.77 -2.05
CA SER A 95 -12.33 7.13 -1.79
C SER A 95 -12.31 5.64 -2.17
N PRO A 96 -13.26 4.83 -1.65
CA PRO A 96 -13.40 3.42 -2.05
C PRO A 96 -13.58 3.24 -3.57
N GLU A 97 -14.35 4.09 -4.20
CA GLU A 97 -14.55 4.08 -5.66
C GLU A 97 -13.28 4.48 -6.42
N GLY A 98 -12.58 5.51 -5.92
CA GLY A 98 -11.30 5.94 -6.48
C GLY A 98 -10.25 4.85 -6.39
N PHE A 99 -10.19 4.13 -5.26
CA PHE A 99 -9.34 2.96 -5.09
C PHE A 99 -9.64 1.88 -6.14
N ALA A 100 -10.91 1.45 -6.24
CA ALA A 100 -11.30 0.40 -7.17
C ALA A 100 -11.03 0.79 -8.62
N ALA A 101 -11.43 1.99 -9.02
CA ALA A 101 -11.26 2.48 -10.39
C ALA A 101 -9.77 2.57 -10.78
N PHE A 102 -8.93 3.10 -9.88
CA PHE A 102 -7.49 3.20 -10.11
C PHE A 102 -6.84 1.83 -10.27
N TYR A 103 -7.04 0.95 -9.30
CA TYR A 103 -6.37 -0.34 -9.32
C TYR A 103 -6.86 -1.25 -10.45
N LYS A 104 -8.13 -1.21 -10.82
CA LYS A 104 -8.63 -1.90 -12.02
C LYS A 104 -7.98 -1.38 -13.29
N ALA A 105 -7.90 -0.06 -13.47
CA ALA A 105 -7.28 0.53 -14.65
C ALA A 105 -5.77 0.21 -14.72
N VAL A 106 -5.03 0.36 -13.62
CA VAL A 106 -3.60 0.03 -13.57
C VAL A 106 -3.38 -1.46 -13.76
N PHE A 107 -4.25 -2.32 -13.21
CA PHE A 107 -4.15 -3.76 -13.40
C PHE A 107 -4.27 -4.18 -14.86
N ARG A 108 -5.23 -3.62 -15.61
CA ARG A 108 -5.37 -3.87 -17.06
C ARG A 108 -4.11 -3.47 -17.83
N LEU A 109 -3.57 -2.29 -17.52
CA LEU A 109 -2.36 -1.78 -18.16
C LEU A 109 -1.13 -2.64 -17.82
N TRP A 110 -0.97 -3.01 -16.55
CA TRP A 110 0.08 -3.88 -16.07
C TRP A 110 0.02 -5.28 -16.71
N ALA A 111 -1.17 -5.89 -16.75
CA ALA A 111 -1.36 -7.21 -17.33
C ALA A 111 -1.07 -7.21 -18.83
N SER A 112 -1.50 -6.17 -19.55
CA SER A 112 -1.19 -5.98 -20.97
C SER A 112 0.32 -5.86 -21.21
N ASP A 113 1.02 -5.06 -20.40
CA ASP A 113 2.46 -4.88 -20.49
C ASP A 113 3.22 -6.18 -20.18
N ALA A 114 2.78 -6.94 -19.17
CA ALA A 114 3.39 -8.22 -18.80
C ALA A 114 3.29 -9.25 -19.93
N CYS A 115 2.17 -9.29 -20.66
CA CYS A 115 1.99 -10.12 -21.85
C CYS A 115 2.95 -9.72 -22.99
N ASN A 116 3.38 -8.47 -23.03
CA ASN A 116 4.30 -7.92 -24.04
C ASN A 116 5.76 -7.87 -23.55
N GLY A 117 6.12 -8.60 -22.50
CA GLY A 117 7.48 -8.68 -21.97
C GLY A 117 7.87 -7.51 -21.07
N GLY A 118 6.94 -6.65 -20.70
CA GLY A 118 7.16 -5.60 -19.72
C GLY A 118 7.29 -6.19 -18.30
N ALA A 119 8.23 -5.65 -17.51
CA ALA A 119 8.43 -6.07 -16.14
C ALA A 119 8.37 -4.86 -15.22
N CYS A 120 7.31 -4.76 -14.44
CA CYS A 120 7.19 -3.81 -13.32
C CYS A 120 6.48 -4.53 -12.18
N SER A 121 7.12 -4.55 -11.02
CA SER A 121 6.52 -5.05 -9.79
C SER A 121 5.59 -3.97 -9.21
N VAL A 122 4.32 -4.30 -9.06
CA VAL A 122 3.34 -3.48 -8.34
C VAL A 122 3.03 -4.18 -7.03
N LYS A 123 3.44 -3.60 -5.93
CA LYS A 123 3.43 -4.27 -4.63
C LYS A 123 2.11 -4.96 -4.28
N LEU A 124 0.96 -4.33 -4.48
CA LEU A 124 -0.34 -4.95 -4.18
C LEU A 124 -0.58 -6.21 -5.02
N PHE A 125 -0.17 -6.21 -6.29
CA PHE A 125 -0.37 -7.37 -7.17
C PHE A 125 0.55 -8.52 -6.78
N ASP A 126 1.81 -8.21 -6.49
CA ASP A 126 2.78 -9.21 -6.04
C ASP A 126 2.39 -9.83 -4.70
N ASP A 127 1.98 -9.01 -3.72
CA ASP A 127 1.52 -9.47 -2.41
C ASP A 127 0.28 -10.38 -2.52
N LEU A 128 -0.63 -10.09 -3.45
CA LEU A 128 -1.79 -10.95 -3.74
C LEU A 128 -1.39 -12.26 -4.42
N ILE A 129 -0.46 -12.20 -5.37
CA ILE A 129 0.08 -13.40 -6.02
C ILE A 129 0.75 -14.30 -4.99
N ASP A 130 1.57 -13.74 -4.10
CA ASP A 130 2.23 -14.49 -3.04
C ASP A 130 1.22 -15.11 -2.07
N LEU A 131 0.21 -14.36 -1.66
CA LEU A 131 -0.87 -14.87 -0.81
C LEU A 131 -1.64 -16.01 -1.47
N LEU A 132 -1.95 -15.89 -2.75
CA LEU A 132 -2.65 -16.93 -3.52
C LEU A 132 -1.79 -18.18 -3.76
N ALA A 133 -0.48 -17.99 -3.96
CA ALA A 133 0.45 -19.09 -4.22
C ALA A 133 0.83 -19.88 -2.96
N THR A 134 1.01 -19.17 -1.84
CA THR A 134 1.61 -19.74 -0.62
C THR A 134 0.66 -19.80 0.57
N GLY A 135 -0.49 -19.13 0.50
CA GLY A 135 -1.39 -18.92 1.64
C GLY A 135 -0.83 -17.98 2.71
N ARG A 136 0.26 -17.26 2.41
CA ARG A 136 0.96 -16.35 3.35
C ARG A 136 1.24 -15.02 2.67
N THR A 137 1.28 -13.96 3.48
CA THR A 137 1.71 -12.64 3.03
C THR A 137 2.57 -11.98 4.11
N VAL A 138 3.52 -11.15 3.68
CA VAL A 138 4.28 -10.26 4.56
C VAL A 138 3.65 -8.87 4.62
N ALA A 139 2.72 -8.56 3.71
CA ALA A 139 2.01 -7.30 3.70
C ALA A 139 1.06 -7.18 4.89
N CYS A 140 1.26 -6.15 5.71
CA CYS A 140 0.42 -5.90 6.87
C CYS A 140 -1.04 -5.67 6.44
N GLY A 141 -1.97 -6.38 7.09
CA GLY A 141 -3.40 -6.20 6.91
C GLY A 141 -3.97 -6.71 5.58
N LEU A 142 -3.17 -7.26 4.66
CA LEU A 142 -3.68 -7.77 3.38
C LEU A 142 -4.62 -8.97 3.58
N ASP A 143 -4.31 -9.83 4.55
CA ASP A 143 -5.07 -11.02 4.95
C ASP A 143 -5.96 -10.77 6.18
N GLY A 144 -6.18 -9.52 6.57
CA GLY A 144 -6.93 -9.12 7.75
C GLY A 144 -6.17 -9.28 9.07
N ARG A 145 -4.94 -9.75 9.05
CA ARG A 145 -4.10 -9.90 10.25
C ARG A 145 -3.35 -8.60 10.52
N CYS A 146 -3.70 -7.96 11.61
CA CYS A 146 -2.99 -6.80 12.12
C CYS A 146 -1.86 -7.26 13.03
N ARG A 147 -0.62 -7.12 12.57
CA ARG A 147 0.57 -7.47 13.35
C ARG A 147 1.15 -6.20 13.96
N PRO A 148 1.51 -6.20 15.27
CA PRO A 148 2.18 -5.06 15.86
C PRO A 148 3.48 -4.75 15.13
N GLN A 149 3.68 -3.47 14.81
CA GLN A 149 4.95 -2.93 14.34
C GLN A 149 5.45 -2.00 15.44
N LEU A 150 6.69 -2.11 15.89
CA LEU A 150 7.21 -1.17 16.86
C LEU A 150 7.62 0.11 16.16
N VAL A 151 6.73 1.10 16.16
CA VAL A 151 7.03 2.45 15.68
C VAL A 151 7.53 3.25 16.87
N VAL A 152 8.72 3.81 16.75
CA VAL A 152 9.38 4.56 17.83
C VAL A 152 9.48 6.02 17.42
N GLU A 153 8.89 6.91 18.21
CA GLU A 153 9.00 8.35 18.03
C GLU A 153 10.28 8.92 18.68
N ALA A 154 10.58 10.17 18.39
CA ALA A 154 11.82 10.82 18.79
C ALA A 154 12.04 10.90 20.33
N ASP A 155 10.94 10.89 21.10
CA ASP A 155 10.96 10.88 22.57
C ASP A 155 11.07 9.46 23.17
N GLY A 156 11.21 8.43 22.32
CA GLY A 156 11.22 7.02 22.72
C GLY A 156 9.85 6.40 22.89
N SER A 157 8.76 7.12 22.71
CA SER A 157 7.39 6.56 22.74
C SER A 157 7.21 5.51 21.67
N VAL A 158 6.56 4.40 22.02
CA VAL A 158 6.36 3.24 21.15
C VAL A 158 4.88 3.05 20.85
N TYR A 159 4.58 2.79 19.57
CA TYR A 159 3.23 2.60 19.04
C TYR A 159 3.13 1.29 18.25
N PRO A 160 1.93 0.69 18.17
CA PRO A 160 1.74 -0.60 17.48
C PRO A 160 1.74 -0.49 15.95
N CYS A 161 1.59 0.74 15.41
CA CYS A 161 1.44 0.99 13.96
C CYS A 161 1.67 2.47 13.66
N ASP A 162 2.27 2.77 12.52
CA ASP A 162 2.50 4.13 12.00
C ASP A 162 1.21 4.91 11.74
N PHE A 163 0.08 4.24 11.49
CA PHE A 163 -1.22 4.89 11.38
C PHE A 163 -1.81 5.34 12.72
N TYR A 164 -1.29 4.87 13.84
CA TYR A 164 -1.86 5.07 15.18
C TYR A 164 -0.81 5.56 16.17
N CYS A 165 0.02 6.52 15.74
CA CYS A 165 0.95 7.24 16.62
C CYS A 165 0.23 8.36 17.37
N THR A 166 -0.76 7.97 18.21
CA THR A 166 -1.53 8.86 19.07
C THR A 166 -1.48 8.37 20.50
N ASP A 167 -1.70 9.24 21.48
CA ASP A 167 -1.57 8.91 22.91
C ASP A 167 -2.41 7.69 23.32
N ASP A 168 -3.62 7.55 22.77
CA ASP A 168 -4.53 6.41 23.03
C ASP A 168 -3.93 5.06 22.59
N PHE A 169 -3.02 5.07 21.64
CA PHE A 169 -2.37 3.87 21.11
C PHE A 169 -0.94 3.67 21.59
N ARG A 170 -0.45 4.53 22.49
CA ARG A 170 0.89 4.39 23.03
C ARG A 170 1.05 3.05 23.78
N SER A 171 2.06 2.28 23.40
CA SER A 171 2.36 0.96 23.97
C SER A 171 3.36 1.03 25.12
N GLY A 172 4.12 2.11 25.21
CA GLY A 172 5.16 2.36 26.22
C GLY A 172 6.26 3.27 25.69
N ASN A 173 7.46 3.13 26.26
CA ASN A 173 8.64 3.91 25.85
C ASN A 173 9.89 3.00 25.82
N ILE A 174 10.62 3.01 24.72
CA ILE A 174 11.78 2.13 24.52
C ILE A 174 12.95 2.43 25.49
N LEU A 175 12.98 3.63 26.10
CA LEU A 175 14.01 4.02 27.05
C LEU A 175 13.74 3.50 28.48
N THR A 176 12.49 3.17 28.79
CA THR A 176 12.08 2.80 30.16
C THR A 176 11.48 1.40 30.26
N ASP A 177 10.86 0.90 29.19
CA ASP A 177 10.13 -0.36 29.21
C ASP A 177 10.94 -1.51 28.58
N PRO A 178 10.82 -2.73 29.10
CA PRO A 178 11.47 -3.90 28.51
C PRO A 178 10.97 -4.16 27.09
N LEU A 179 11.88 -4.43 26.15
CA LEU A 179 11.55 -4.68 24.74
C LEU A 179 10.55 -5.83 24.56
N ASP A 180 10.65 -6.87 25.37
CA ASP A 180 9.75 -8.02 25.31
C ASP A 180 8.31 -7.67 25.76
N ALA A 181 8.13 -6.69 26.66
CA ALA A 181 6.82 -6.14 27.03
C ALA A 181 6.22 -5.33 25.87
N LEU A 182 7.03 -4.50 25.22
CA LEU A 182 6.62 -3.72 24.05
C LEU A 182 6.22 -4.61 22.87
N LEU A 183 6.95 -5.71 22.64
CA LEU A 183 6.66 -6.69 21.58
C LEU A 183 5.35 -7.48 21.84
N ARG A 184 4.94 -7.61 23.10
CA ARG A 184 3.66 -8.26 23.49
C ARG A 184 2.49 -7.29 23.62
N ALA A 185 2.72 -6.00 23.38
CA ALA A 185 1.65 -5.02 23.43
C ALA A 185 0.56 -5.31 22.38
N PRO A 186 -0.71 -5.05 22.69
CA PRO A 186 -1.80 -5.30 21.74
C PRO A 186 -1.62 -4.54 20.41
N SER A 187 -1.95 -5.19 19.30
CA SER A 187 -2.01 -4.56 17.99
C SER A 187 -3.08 -3.45 17.94
N ALA A 188 -3.01 -2.60 16.90
CA ALA A 188 -4.04 -1.58 16.70
C ALA A 188 -5.44 -2.21 16.51
N ALA A 189 -5.56 -3.34 15.82
CA ALA A 189 -6.84 -4.02 15.64
C ALA A 189 -7.43 -4.55 16.96
N GLU A 190 -6.59 -5.12 17.82
CA GLU A 190 -7.02 -5.58 19.16
C GLU A 190 -7.49 -4.43 20.03
N ARG A 191 -6.81 -3.29 19.98
CA ARG A 191 -7.20 -2.09 20.75
C ARG A 191 -8.50 -1.47 20.25
N LEU A 192 -8.73 -1.50 18.94
CA LEU A 192 -9.94 -0.94 18.32
C LEU A 192 -11.19 -1.80 18.58
N HIS A 193 -11.03 -3.08 18.95
CA HIS A 193 -12.13 -4.03 19.08
C HIS A 193 -13.12 -3.99 17.90
N ALA A 194 -12.60 -3.70 16.69
CA ALA A 194 -13.42 -3.41 15.53
C ALA A 194 -14.13 -4.68 15.04
N ALA A 195 -15.45 -4.69 15.14
CA ALA A 195 -16.27 -5.68 14.46
C ALA A 195 -16.17 -5.47 12.93
N LEU A 196 -16.16 -6.58 12.19
CA LEU A 196 -16.22 -6.48 10.74
C LEU A 196 -17.60 -5.96 10.30
N PRO A 197 -17.64 -5.09 9.27
CA PRO A 197 -18.90 -4.64 8.68
C PRO A 197 -19.78 -5.81 8.22
N SER A 198 -21.10 -5.61 8.22
CA SER A 198 -22.07 -6.62 7.84
C SER A 198 -21.83 -7.18 6.42
N LEU A 199 -21.43 -6.31 5.49
CA LEU A 199 -21.07 -6.68 4.11
C LEU A 199 -19.93 -7.73 4.06
N CYS A 200 -18.97 -7.68 4.99
CA CYS A 200 -17.88 -8.64 5.07
C CYS A 200 -18.37 -10.06 5.45
N SER A 201 -19.51 -10.18 6.13
CA SER A 201 -20.04 -11.48 6.60
C SER A 201 -20.47 -12.37 5.44
N SER A 202 -20.98 -11.80 4.36
CA SER A 202 -21.42 -12.49 3.14
C SER A 202 -20.44 -12.35 1.96
N CYS A 203 -19.31 -11.68 2.15
CA CYS A 203 -18.36 -11.39 1.08
C CYS A 203 -17.61 -12.65 0.63
N SER A 204 -17.58 -12.91 -0.68
CA SER A 204 -16.87 -14.04 -1.29
C SER A 204 -15.35 -13.99 -1.03
N TYR A 205 -14.79 -12.80 -0.82
CA TYR A 205 -13.36 -12.57 -0.60
C TYR A 205 -12.97 -12.57 0.88
N ARG A 206 -13.89 -12.80 1.81
CA ARG A 206 -13.60 -12.76 3.24
C ARG A 206 -12.44 -13.68 3.66
N ARG A 207 -12.35 -14.87 3.04
CA ARG A 207 -11.26 -15.82 3.34
C ARG A 207 -9.89 -15.33 2.87
N LEU A 208 -9.86 -14.47 1.84
CA LEU A 208 -8.64 -13.89 1.30
C LEU A 208 -8.20 -12.66 2.09
N CYS A 209 -9.12 -11.69 2.27
CA CYS A 209 -8.77 -10.38 2.84
C CYS A 209 -9.02 -10.26 4.35
N GLY A 210 -9.81 -11.15 4.96
CA GLY A 210 -10.10 -11.13 6.40
C GLY A 210 -10.70 -9.82 6.95
N GLY A 211 -11.14 -8.93 6.06
CA GLY A 211 -11.54 -7.55 6.38
C GLY A 211 -10.45 -6.51 6.16
N GLY A 212 -9.23 -6.94 5.89
CA GLY A 212 -8.12 -6.03 5.59
C GLY A 212 -7.59 -5.26 6.81
N CYS A 213 -6.83 -4.20 6.55
CA CYS A 213 -6.36 -3.30 7.59
C CYS A 213 -7.52 -2.48 8.17
N PRO A 214 -7.71 -2.43 9.51
CA PRO A 214 -8.80 -1.66 10.12
C PRO A 214 -8.80 -0.18 9.72
N ARG A 215 -7.62 0.42 9.60
CA ARG A 215 -7.47 1.81 9.17
C ARG A 215 -7.93 2.04 7.73
N MET A 216 -7.61 1.10 6.84
CA MET A 216 -7.99 1.18 5.44
C MET A 216 -9.45 0.79 5.21
N LEU A 217 -9.97 -0.14 6.02
CA LEU A 217 -11.32 -0.66 5.87
C LEU A 217 -12.37 0.44 5.92
N GLY A 218 -12.36 1.26 6.98
CA GLY A 218 -13.35 2.33 7.18
C GLY A 218 -13.12 3.57 6.31
N GLU A 219 -11.91 3.76 5.81
CA GLU A 219 -11.52 4.98 5.08
C GLU A 219 -11.57 4.80 3.57
N MET A 220 -11.00 3.70 3.09
CA MET A 220 -10.66 3.52 1.70
C MET A 220 -11.34 2.33 1.05
N TYR A 221 -11.62 1.26 1.81
CA TYR A 221 -12.24 0.09 1.22
C TYR A 221 -13.77 0.18 1.23
N MET A 222 -14.36 0.66 2.31
CA MET A 222 -15.79 0.63 2.51
C MET A 222 -16.45 2.00 2.37
N ARG A 223 -17.59 2.03 1.69
CA ARG A 223 -18.56 3.13 1.77
C ARG A 223 -19.80 2.63 2.48
N GLY A 224 -19.86 2.87 3.78
CA GLY A 224 -20.91 2.28 4.64
C GLY A 224 -20.96 0.76 4.50
N ASP A 225 -22.15 0.19 4.64
CA ASP A 225 -22.39 -1.26 4.51
C ASP A 225 -22.85 -1.70 3.11
N SER A 226 -22.70 -0.85 2.09
CA SER A 226 -23.27 -1.10 0.75
C SER A 226 -22.24 -1.35 -0.35
N TYR A 227 -20.99 -0.92 -0.17
CA TYR A 227 -19.97 -1.03 -1.20
C TYR A 227 -18.58 -1.26 -0.60
N CYS A 228 -17.80 -2.14 -1.24
CA CYS A 228 -16.40 -2.37 -0.92
C CYS A 228 -15.53 -2.24 -2.18
N GLY A 229 -14.71 -1.19 -2.27
CA GLY A 229 -13.83 -0.95 -3.40
C GLY A 229 -12.75 -2.01 -3.55
N TYR A 230 -12.33 -2.65 -2.45
CA TYR A 230 -11.38 -3.75 -2.53
C TYR A 230 -12.00 -5.02 -3.13
N ALA A 231 -13.23 -5.36 -2.77
CA ALA A 231 -13.97 -6.46 -3.39
C ALA A 231 -14.20 -6.19 -4.88
N ASP A 232 -14.62 -4.97 -5.22
CA ASP A 232 -14.82 -4.54 -6.62
C ASP A 232 -13.53 -4.61 -7.46
N PHE A 233 -12.37 -4.31 -6.88
CA PHE A 233 -11.07 -4.55 -7.52
C PHE A 233 -10.80 -6.05 -7.70
N LEU A 234 -11.05 -6.87 -6.67
CA LEU A 234 -10.80 -8.31 -6.71
C LEU A 234 -11.71 -9.03 -7.72
N ASP A 235 -12.95 -8.58 -7.92
CA ASP A 235 -13.87 -9.13 -8.93
C ASP A 235 -13.22 -9.15 -10.33
N GLU A 236 -12.41 -8.14 -10.64
CA GLU A 236 -11.72 -8.05 -11.92
C GLU A 236 -10.35 -8.72 -11.92
N ALA A 237 -9.55 -8.51 -10.87
CA ALA A 237 -8.14 -8.88 -10.88
C ALA A 237 -7.90 -10.35 -10.50
N LEU A 238 -8.73 -10.91 -9.61
CA LEU A 238 -8.47 -12.20 -8.99
C LEU A 238 -8.34 -13.38 -9.96
N PRO A 239 -9.15 -13.51 -11.03
CA PRO A 239 -8.99 -14.62 -11.98
C PRO A 239 -7.60 -14.67 -12.61
N THR A 240 -7.09 -13.53 -13.05
CA THR A 240 -5.75 -13.43 -13.66
C THR A 240 -4.65 -13.65 -12.63
N LEU A 241 -4.74 -13.04 -11.44
CA LEU A 241 -3.76 -13.22 -10.36
C LEU A 241 -3.69 -14.68 -9.90
N THR A 242 -4.83 -15.38 -9.81
CA THR A 242 -4.88 -16.81 -9.50
C THR A 242 -4.20 -17.65 -10.58
N GLY A 243 -4.40 -17.32 -11.85
CA GLY A 243 -3.70 -17.98 -12.97
C GLY A 243 -2.18 -17.84 -12.88
N ILE A 244 -1.69 -16.63 -12.55
CA ILE A 244 -0.26 -16.35 -12.37
C ILE A 244 0.29 -17.13 -11.16
N ALA A 245 -0.38 -17.09 -10.02
CA ALA A 245 0.01 -17.81 -8.82
C ALA A 245 0.11 -19.32 -9.07
N ALA A 246 -0.88 -19.91 -9.76
CA ALA A 246 -0.87 -21.32 -10.12
C ALA A 246 0.30 -21.66 -11.08
N ALA A 247 0.65 -20.78 -12.01
CA ALA A 247 1.79 -20.98 -12.91
C ALA A 247 3.13 -20.94 -12.14
N LEU A 248 3.28 -20.03 -11.19
CA LEU A 248 4.46 -19.96 -10.32
C LEU A 248 4.60 -21.23 -9.46
N CYS A 249 3.52 -21.70 -8.84
CA CYS A 249 3.53 -22.93 -8.05
C CYS A 249 3.96 -24.16 -8.88
N ARG A 250 3.55 -24.25 -10.16
CA ARG A 250 3.99 -25.33 -11.05
C ARG A 250 5.49 -25.29 -11.34
N ARG A 251 6.06 -24.09 -11.51
CA ARG A 251 7.50 -23.92 -11.78
C ARG A 251 8.39 -24.20 -10.57
N LEU A 252 7.87 -24.01 -9.36
CA LEU A 252 8.62 -24.19 -8.10
C LEU A 252 8.51 -25.60 -7.53
N ARG A 253 7.66 -26.49 -8.09
CA ARG A 253 7.65 -27.90 -7.69
C ARG A 253 8.90 -28.58 -8.26
N PRO A 254 9.77 -29.15 -7.40
CA PRO A 254 10.84 -30.00 -7.90
C PRO A 254 10.23 -31.21 -8.60
N CYS A 255 10.83 -31.61 -9.74
CA CYS A 255 10.52 -32.84 -10.45
C CYS A 255 10.88 -34.07 -9.58
#